data_a2e3feb984dab2755c8085af7b43b554
#
_entry.id   a2e3feb984dab2755c8085af7b43b554
#
_cell.length_a   1.000
_cell.length_b   1.000
_cell.length_c   1.000
_cell.angle_alpha   90.00
_cell.angle_beta   90.00
_cell.angle_gamma   90.00
#
_symmetry.space_group_name_H-M   'P 1'
#
loop_
_entity.id
_entity.type
_entity.pdbx_description
1 polymer ?
#
loop_
_entity_poly.entity_id
_entity_poly.type
_entity_poly.pdbx_seq_one_letter_code
_entity_poly.pdbx_strand_id
1 'polypeptide(L)'
;TREADPAAAVALTCGVAKGGTAVNIIPGEAELHIGVRTLDVQAADHLTRRIPEVIDHYVKAWRGAYDLTVFHTPCTYSDEALCRELVPFAEEILGQGHVSQIPPMTGTEDFGYITREVPGMFAFIGAGQPGNAPLHNPHMVLDEEVLPLGAALHAYTAMAWLDSRR
;
A
#
# COMPACT_ATOMS: atom_id res chain seq x y z
N THR A 1 -18.94 1.04 1.09
CA THR A 1 -19.02 -0.42 1.34
C THR A 1 -20.04 -1.13 0.46
N ARG A 2 -21.07 -0.44 -0.05
CA ARG A 2 -22.10 -1.06 -0.93
C ARG A 2 -21.79 -0.92 -2.43
N GLU A 3 -20.76 -0.18 -2.75
CA GLU A 3 -20.30 0.08 -4.13
C GLU A 3 -19.16 -0.87 -4.56
N ALA A 4 -18.61 -1.64 -3.64
CA ALA A 4 -17.60 -2.64 -3.92
C ALA A 4 -18.15 -4.06 -3.69
N ASP A 5 -17.59 -5.04 -4.40
CA ASP A 5 -17.90 -6.44 -4.17
C ASP A 5 -17.60 -6.79 -2.70
N PRO A 6 -18.55 -7.40 -1.97
CA PRO A 6 -18.32 -7.85 -0.59
C PRO A 6 -17.14 -8.83 -0.45
N ALA A 7 -16.79 -9.55 -1.51
CA ALA A 7 -15.63 -10.46 -1.54
C ALA A 7 -14.30 -9.72 -1.75
N ALA A 8 -14.34 -8.48 -2.25
CA ALA A 8 -13.14 -7.67 -2.38
C ALA A 8 -12.72 -7.15 -0.99
N ALA A 9 -11.42 -7.25 -0.70
CA ALA A 9 -10.85 -6.71 0.54
C ALA A 9 -10.78 -5.18 0.46
N VAL A 10 -11.89 -4.50 0.79
CA VAL A 10 -12.02 -3.05 0.79
C VAL A 10 -12.30 -2.54 2.19
N ALA A 11 -11.48 -1.62 2.66
CA ALA A 11 -11.71 -0.85 3.88
C ALA A 11 -11.83 0.65 3.51
N LEU A 12 -12.98 1.24 3.87
CA LEU A 12 -13.22 2.67 3.77
C LEU A 12 -13.48 3.21 5.17
N THR A 13 -12.66 4.14 5.60
CA THR A 13 -12.67 4.69 6.95
C THR A 13 -12.71 6.21 6.89
N CYS A 14 -13.67 6.83 7.56
CA CYS A 14 -13.61 8.26 7.89
C CYS A 14 -12.85 8.39 9.21
N GLY A 15 -11.56 8.69 9.15
CA GLY A 15 -10.68 8.80 10.32
C GLY A 15 -10.78 10.14 11.03
N VAL A 16 -11.23 11.20 10.32
CA VAL A 16 -11.43 12.54 10.89
C VAL A 16 -12.73 13.12 10.35
N ALA A 17 -13.53 13.67 11.26
CA ALA A 17 -14.70 14.48 10.95
C ALA A 17 -14.69 15.69 11.88
N LYS A 18 -14.63 16.89 11.33
CA LYS A 18 -14.61 18.16 12.10
C LYS A 18 -15.66 19.10 11.55
N GLY A 19 -16.28 19.89 12.41
CA GLY A 19 -17.22 20.93 12.04
C GLY A 19 -17.84 21.58 13.27
N GLY A 20 -18.12 22.88 13.16
CA GLY A 20 -18.73 23.65 14.21
C GLY A 20 -17.84 24.07 15.37
N THR A 21 -18.27 25.12 16.06
CA THR A 21 -17.57 25.72 17.21
C THR A 21 -18.45 25.83 18.47
N ALA A 22 -19.76 25.69 18.33
CA ALA A 22 -20.70 25.78 19.44
C ALA A 22 -21.95 24.92 19.17
N VAL A 23 -22.56 24.41 20.24
CA VAL A 23 -23.68 23.47 20.17
C VAL A 23 -24.98 24.05 19.55
N ASN A 24 -25.11 25.36 19.51
CA ASN A 24 -26.28 26.09 19.01
C ASN A 24 -26.04 26.84 17.71
N ILE A 25 -24.90 26.62 17.06
CA ILE A 25 -24.54 27.26 15.78
C ILE A 25 -24.33 26.18 14.71
N ILE A 26 -25.08 26.28 13.62
CA ILE A 26 -24.91 25.41 12.47
C ILE A 26 -23.54 25.70 11.83
N PRO A 27 -22.69 24.69 11.62
CA PRO A 27 -21.38 24.86 10.98
C PRO A 27 -21.49 25.43 9.58
N GLY A 28 -20.67 26.43 9.25
CA GLY A 28 -20.53 26.94 7.89
C GLY A 28 -19.69 26.02 7.01
N GLU A 29 -18.82 25.21 7.63
CA GLU A 29 -17.95 24.25 6.95
C GLU A 29 -17.75 22.98 7.79
N ALA A 30 -17.40 21.91 7.11
CA ALA A 30 -17.00 20.65 7.73
C ALA A 30 -15.84 20.03 6.94
N GLU A 31 -14.95 19.34 7.65
CA GLU A 31 -13.78 18.65 7.11
C GLU A 31 -13.90 17.16 7.37
N LEU A 32 -13.68 16.35 6.33
CA LEU A 32 -13.63 14.88 6.42
C LEU A 32 -12.31 14.37 5.85
N HIS A 33 -11.64 13.49 6.59
CA HIS A 33 -10.50 12.73 6.07
C HIS A 33 -10.89 11.28 5.92
N ILE A 34 -10.87 10.80 4.70
CA ILE A 34 -11.31 9.45 4.34
C ILE A 34 -10.13 8.65 3.83
N GLY A 35 -9.86 7.51 4.46
CA GLY A 35 -8.90 6.52 4.00
C GLY A 35 -9.61 5.39 3.26
N VAL A 36 -9.10 5.02 2.09
CA VAL A 36 -9.54 3.85 1.32
C VAL A 36 -8.36 2.92 1.17
N ARG A 37 -8.55 1.64 1.52
CA ARG A 37 -7.56 0.59 1.35
C ARG A 37 -8.20 -0.60 0.68
N THR A 38 -7.52 -1.18 -0.30
CA THR A 38 -7.96 -2.39 -0.98
C THR A 38 -6.77 -3.18 -1.49
N LEU A 39 -6.97 -4.48 -1.66
CA LEU A 39 -6.03 -5.40 -2.32
C LEU A 39 -6.41 -5.62 -3.79
N ASP A 40 -7.53 -5.07 -4.23
CA ASP A 40 -8.07 -5.24 -5.58
C ASP A 40 -7.90 -3.94 -6.38
N VAL A 41 -7.14 -4.02 -7.47
CA VAL A 41 -6.86 -2.88 -8.36
C VAL A 41 -8.14 -2.35 -9.01
N GLN A 42 -9.08 -3.23 -9.41
CA GLN A 42 -10.33 -2.81 -10.03
C GLN A 42 -11.23 -2.07 -9.02
N ALA A 43 -11.28 -2.57 -7.79
CA ALA A 43 -11.98 -1.91 -6.71
C ALA A 43 -11.34 -0.54 -6.38
N ALA A 44 -10.01 -0.43 -6.37
CA ALA A 44 -9.30 0.83 -6.18
C ALA A 44 -9.67 1.85 -7.26
N ASP A 45 -9.60 1.46 -8.53
CA ASP A 45 -9.92 2.33 -9.66
C ASP A 45 -11.40 2.73 -9.68
N HIS A 46 -12.30 1.81 -9.31
CA HIS A 46 -13.73 2.11 -9.17
C HIS A 46 -13.99 3.13 -8.07
N LEU A 47 -13.46 2.92 -6.89
CA LEU A 47 -13.67 3.80 -5.73
C LEU A 47 -13.04 5.18 -5.93
N THR A 48 -11.88 5.25 -6.59
CA THR A 48 -11.22 6.52 -6.92
C THR A 48 -12.10 7.41 -7.80
N ARG A 49 -12.87 6.83 -8.71
CA ARG A 49 -13.84 7.56 -9.54
C ARG A 49 -15.14 7.83 -8.77
N ARG A 50 -15.65 6.82 -8.07
CA ARG A 50 -16.98 6.84 -7.49
C ARG A 50 -17.11 7.75 -6.25
N ILE A 51 -16.08 7.84 -5.42
CA ILE A 51 -16.11 8.70 -4.22
C ILE A 51 -16.31 10.17 -4.59
N PRO A 52 -15.55 10.79 -5.51
CA PRO A 52 -15.80 12.15 -5.96
C PRO A 52 -17.20 12.38 -6.52
N GLU A 53 -17.73 11.43 -7.30
CA GLU A 53 -19.10 11.52 -7.82
C GLU A 53 -20.15 11.57 -6.73
N VAL A 54 -20.04 10.72 -5.72
CA VAL A 54 -20.98 10.70 -4.58
C VAL A 54 -20.92 12.00 -3.80
N ILE A 55 -19.70 12.50 -3.53
CA ILE A 55 -19.50 13.77 -2.84
C ILE A 55 -20.16 14.91 -3.62
N ASP A 56 -19.88 14.99 -4.93
CA ASP A 56 -20.42 16.04 -5.80
C ASP A 56 -21.94 16.07 -5.79
N HIS A 57 -22.57 14.92 -5.99
CA HIS A 57 -24.04 14.83 -5.99
C HIS A 57 -24.65 15.16 -4.63
N TYR A 58 -24.02 14.71 -3.56
CA TYR A 58 -24.53 14.94 -2.22
C TYR A 58 -24.45 16.41 -1.83
N VAL A 59 -23.32 17.05 -2.09
CA VAL A 59 -23.09 18.47 -1.75
C VAL A 59 -23.99 19.36 -2.60
N LYS A 60 -24.13 19.09 -3.89
CA LYS A 60 -25.02 19.85 -4.79
C LYS A 60 -26.50 19.73 -4.42
N ALA A 61 -26.94 18.57 -3.94
CA ALA A 61 -28.32 18.40 -3.48
C ALA A 61 -28.67 19.36 -2.36
N TRP A 62 -27.71 19.75 -1.55
CA TRP A 62 -27.85 20.71 -0.45
C TRP A 62 -27.38 22.13 -0.80
N ARG A 63 -27.09 22.41 -2.09
CA ARG A 63 -26.61 23.71 -2.59
C ARG A 63 -25.30 24.15 -1.91
N GLY A 64 -24.48 23.20 -1.50
CA GLY A 64 -23.16 23.42 -0.94
C GLY A 64 -22.10 23.53 -2.03
N ALA A 65 -20.87 23.84 -1.59
CA ALA A 65 -19.65 23.74 -2.36
C ALA A 65 -18.65 22.87 -1.58
N TYR A 66 -17.62 22.35 -2.25
CA TYR A 66 -16.58 21.55 -1.61
C TYR A 66 -15.26 21.71 -2.33
N ASP A 67 -14.18 21.51 -1.59
CA ASP A 67 -12.86 21.28 -2.10
C ASP A 67 -12.48 19.83 -1.83
N LEU A 68 -11.94 19.13 -2.82
CA LEU A 68 -11.54 17.73 -2.71
C LEU A 68 -10.08 17.57 -3.12
N THR A 69 -9.28 17.09 -2.19
CA THR A 69 -7.92 16.65 -2.47
C THR A 69 -7.84 15.14 -2.38
N VAL A 70 -7.33 14.49 -3.43
CA VAL A 70 -7.16 13.03 -3.48
C VAL A 70 -5.68 12.71 -3.58
N PHE A 71 -5.17 11.94 -2.63
CA PHE A 71 -3.87 11.30 -2.69
C PHE A 71 -4.09 9.84 -3.04
N HIS A 72 -3.50 9.39 -4.12
CA HIS A 72 -3.65 8.01 -4.58
C HIS A 72 -2.27 7.35 -4.61
N THR A 73 -2.09 6.30 -3.81
CA THR A 73 -0.95 5.40 -3.91
C THR A 73 -1.46 4.08 -4.47
N PRO A 74 -0.95 3.62 -5.62
CA PRO A 74 -1.40 2.36 -6.21
C PRO A 74 -1.05 1.16 -5.33
N CYS A 75 -1.82 0.09 -5.48
CA CYS A 75 -1.47 -1.19 -4.87
C CYS A 75 -0.12 -1.67 -5.40
N THR A 76 0.76 -2.09 -4.50
CA THR A 76 2.01 -2.75 -4.89
C THR A 76 1.71 -4.20 -5.20
N TYR A 77 2.00 -4.60 -6.42
CA TYR A 77 1.80 -5.97 -6.90
C TYR A 77 3.15 -6.58 -7.29
N SER A 78 3.45 -7.74 -6.74
CA SER A 78 4.60 -8.54 -7.20
C SER A 78 4.17 -9.46 -8.33
N ASP A 79 4.83 -9.35 -9.48
CA ASP A 79 4.56 -10.23 -10.64
C ASP A 79 4.96 -11.66 -10.31
N GLU A 80 3.99 -12.55 -10.42
CA GLU A 80 4.14 -13.94 -10.00
C GLU A 80 5.15 -14.72 -10.87
N ALA A 81 5.21 -14.41 -12.17
CA ALA A 81 6.16 -15.04 -13.07
C ALA A 81 7.59 -14.59 -12.76
N LEU A 82 7.78 -13.29 -12.56
CA LEU A 82 9.07 -12.73 -12.17
C LEU A 82 9.52 -13.25 -10.80
N CYS A 83 8.60 -13.34 -9.82
CA CYS A 83 8.93 -13.91 -8.51
C CYS A 83 9.43 -15.37 -8.63
N ARG A 84 8.81 -16.21 -9.46
CA ARG A 84 9.27 -17.57 -9.69
C ARG A 84 10.67 -17.64 -10.30
N GLU A 85 11.04 -16.65 -11.11
CA GLU A 85 12.39 -16.57 -11.70
C GLU A 85 13.43 -16.08 -10.68
N LEU A 86 13.07 -15.12 -9.82
CA LEU A 86 14.00 -14.43 -8.92
C LEU A 86 14.24 -15.16 -7.58
N VAL A 87 13.22 -15.85 -7.06
CA VAL A 87 13.32 -16.56 -5.78
C VAL A 87 14.49 -17.53 -5.70
N PRO A 88 14.78 -18.37 -6.73
CA PRO A 88 15.95 -19.25 -6.69
C PRO A 88 17.27 -18.50 -6.48
N PHE A 89 17.47 -17.37 -7.14
CA PHE A 89 18.67 -16.55 -6.96
C PHE A 89 18.75 -15.91 -5.57
N ALA A 90 17.60 -15.52 -5.02
CA ALA A 90 17.55 -15.02 -3.64
C ALA A 90 17.94 -16.12 -2.64
N GLU A 91 17.50 -17.34 -2.85
CA GLU A 91 17.81 -18.49 -2.00
C GLU A 91 19.30 -18.90 -2.08
N GLU A 92 20.01 -18.60 -3.17
CA GLU A 92 21.46 -18.82 -3.23
C GLU A 92 22.23 -17.97 -2.22
N ILE A 93 21.73 -16.78 -1.89
CA ILE A 93 22.33 -15.90 -0.88
C ILE A 93 21.78 -16.20 0.52
N LEU A 94 20.46 -16.36 0.63
CA LEU A 94 19.79 -16.46 1.92
C LEU A 94 19.76 -17.89 2.48
N GLY A 95 20.03 -18.87 1.63
CA GLY A 95 19.84 -20.28 1.91
C GLY A 95 18.43 -20.76 1.53
N GLN A 96 18.33 -22.05 1.19
CA GLN A 96 17.08 -22.67 0.80
C GLN A 96 16.05 -22.63 1.93
N GLY A 97 14.80 -22.29 1.60
CA GLY A 97 13.70 -22.20 2.54
C GLY A 97 13.68 -20.93 3.41
N HIS A 98 14.60 -19.98 3.18
CA HIS A 98 14.58 -18.67 3.86
C HIS A 98 13.80 -17.60 3.10
N VAL A 99 13.29 -17.92 1.91
CA VAL A 99 12.38 -17.07 1.15
C VAL A 99 10.98 -17.65 1.25
N SER A 100 10.01 -16.85 1.64
CA SER A 100 8.61 -17.28 1.78
C SER A 100 7.66 -16.22 1.24
N GLN A 101 6.54 -16.67 0.70
CA GLN A 101 5.46 -15.78 0.34
C GLN A 101 4.72 -15.34 1.59
N ILE A 102 4.52 -14.03 1.73
CA ILE A 102 3.70 -13.47 2.81
C ILE A 102 2.25 -13.29 2.33
N PRO A 103 1.26 -13.35 3.24
CA PRO A 103 -0.11 -13.01 2.90
C PRO A 103 -0.24 -11.59 2.37
N PRO A 104 -1.19 -11.32 1.47
CA PRO A 104 -1.47 -9.97 1.01
C PRO A 104 -1.74 -9.00 2.18
N MET A 105 -1.15 -7.81 2.13
CA MET A 105 -1.26 -6.78 3.15
C MET A 105 -1.82 -5.49 2.54
N THR A 106 -2.59 -4.75 3.32
CA THR A 106 -3.17 -3.45 2.91
C THR A 106 -2.21 -2.26 3.15
N GLY A 107 -0.91 -2.50 3.24
CA GLY A 107 0.11 -1.46 3.28
C GLY A 107 0.15 -0.67 1.98
N THR A 108 0.64 0.55 2.04
CA THR A 108 0.91 1.38 0.87
C THR A 108 2.42 1.54 0.71
N GLU A 109 2.88 1.47 -0.55
CA GLU A 109 4.29 1.53 -0.90
C GLU A 109 4.45 2.24 -2.25
N ASP A 110 5.43 3.12 -2.35
CA ASP A 110 5.68 3.88 -3.58
C ASP A 110 6.10 3.00 -4.76
N PHE A 111 6.66 1.84 -4.49
CA PHE A 111 6.99 0.84 -5.50
C PHE A 111 5.77 0.40 -6.33
N GLY A 112 4.56 0.59 -5.81
CA GLY A 112 3.32 0.38 -6.55
C GLY A 112 3.23 1.17 -7.86
N TYR A 113 3.85 2.36 -7.95
CA TYR A 113 3.92 3.12 -9.20
C TYR A 113 4.79 2.41 -10.25
N ILE A 114 5.86 1.76 -9.82
CA ILE A 114 6.76 1.00 -10.71
C ILE A 114 6.08 -0.27 -11.20
N THR A 115 5.43 -1.02 -10.30
CA THR A 115 4.80 -2.30 -10.65
C THR A 115 3.54 -2.17 -11.50
N ARG A 116 3.00 -0.96 -11.65
CA ARG A 116 1.95 -0.67 -12.64
C ARG A 116 2.47 -0.58 -14.07
N GLU A 117 3.71 -0.21 -14.25
CA GLU A 117 4.33 0.04 -15.57
C GLU A 117 5.16 -1.15 -16.05
N VAL A 118 5.82 -1.84 -15.12
CA VAL A 118 6.69 -2.97 -15.44
C VAL A 118 6.53 -4.09 -14.40
N PRO A 119 6.75 -5.36 -14.78
CA PRO A 119 6.81 -6.45 -13.80
C PRO A 119 7.87 -6.16 -12.74
N GLY A 120 7.51 -6.32 -11.47
CA GLY A 120 8.38 -6.09 -10.32
C GLY A 120 8.14 -7.12 -9.22
N MET A 121 9.15 -7.31 -8.37
CA MET A 121 9.06 -8.10 -7.15
C MET A 121 9.33 -7.17 -5.96
N PHE A 122 8.40 -7.07 -5.04
CA PHE A 122 8.57 -6.39 -3.77
C PHE A 122 8.87 -7.42 -2.69
N ALA A 123 9.98 -7.25 -2.00
CA ALA A 123 10.42 -8.19 -0.98
C ALA A 123 10.63 -7.47 0.37
N PHE A 124 10.23 -8.11 1.45
CA PHE A 124 10.57 -7.70 2.80
C PHE A 124 11.78 -8.49 3.29
N ILE A 125 12.68 -7.81 3.97
CA ILE A 125 13.76 -8.46 4.71
C ILE A 125 13.50 -8.34 6.21
N GLY A 126 13.62 -9.46 6.93
CA GLY A 126 13.44 -9.46 8.39
C GLY A 126 14.60 -8.75 9.06
N ALA A 127 14.33 -7.63 9.72
CA ALA A 127 15.31 -6.83 10.43
C ALA A 127 14.91 -6.58 11.91
N GLY A 128 13.91 -7.30 12.40
CA GLY A 128 13.44 -7.21 13.77
C GLY A 128 14.06 -8.28 14.67
N GLN A 129 14.20 -7.94 15.95
CA GLN A 129 14.57 -8.91 17.00
C GLN A 129 13.44 -9.04 18.00
N PRO A 130 13.36 -10.17 18.73
CA PRO A 130 12.36 -10.35 19.78
C PRO A 130 12.38 -9.20 20.79
N GLY A 131 11.21 -8.59 21.01
CA GLY A 131 11.06 -7.46 21.93
C GLY A 131 11.23 -6.08 21.28
N ASN A 132 11.61 -5.98 20.01
CA ASN A 132 11.65 -4.70 19.31
C ASN A 132 10.26 -4.10 19.12
N ALA A 133 10.19 -2.77 19.18
CA ALA A 133 8.98 -2.05 18.84
C ALA A 133 8.66 -2.24 17.33
N PRO A 134 7.36 -2.33 16.94
CA PRO A 134 6.96 -2.54 15.55
C PRO A 134 7.28 -1.33 14.68
N LEU A 135 7.19 -1.53 13.36
CA LEU A 135 7.28 -0.46 12.35
C LEU A 135 6.38 0.73 12.73
N HIS A 136 6.85 1.94 12.40
CA HIS A 136 6.19 3.22 12.72
C HIS A 136 6.13 3.59 14.21
N ASN A 137 6.79 2.83 15.08
CA ASN A 137 6.96 3.20 16.48
C ASN A 137 8.20 4.09 16.65
N PRO A 138 8.16 5.17 17.46
CA PRO A 138 9.33 6.04 17.67
C PRO A 138 10.52 5.33 18.37
N HIS A 139 10.30 4.18 18.96
CA HIS A 139 11.33 3.34 19.59
C HIS A 139 11.71 2.12 18.75
N MET A 140 11.34 2.09 17.47
CA MET A 140 11.73 1.03 16.56
C MET A 140 13.25 1.01 16.37
N VAL A 141 13.83 -0.19 16.48
CA VAL A 141 15.24 -0.45 16.20
C VAL A 141 15.34 -1.54 15.15
N LEU A 142 16.15 -1.32 14.14
CA LEU A 142 16.48 -2.32 13.12
C LEU A 142 17.79 -3.02 13.47
N ASP A 143 17.89 -4.28 13.11
CA ASP A 143 19.15 -5.01 13.08
C ASP A 143 19.95 -4.54 11.85
N GLU A 144 20.99 -3.75 12.08
CA GLU A 144 21.81 -3.19 11.00
C GLU A 144 22.67 -4.26 10.30
N GLU A 145 22.84 -5.45 10.87
CA GLU A 145 23.56 -6.54 10.23
C GLU A 145 22.84 -7.06 8.97
N VAL A 146 21.54 -6.79 8.82
CA VAL A 146 20.79 -7.15 7.60
C VAL A 146 21.03 -6.19 6.43
N LEU A 147 21.57 -5.00 6.64
CA LEU A 147 21.75 -3.99 5.58
C LEU A 147 22.70 -4.48 4.48
N PRO A 148 23.89 -5.03 4.78
CA PRO A 148 24.76 -5.61 3.75
C PRO A 148 24.10 -6.78 3.02
N LEU A 149 23.31 -7.59 3.73
CA LEU A 149 22.58 -8.71 3.16
C LEU A 149 21.52 -8.24 2.17
N GLY A 150 20.76 -7.20 2.52
CA GLY A 150 19.78 -6.58 1.64
C GLY A 150 20.40 -6.02 0.36
N ALA A 151 21.54 -5.32 0.49
CA ALA A 151 22.28 -4.79 -0.65
C ALA A 151 22.80 -5.91 -1.56
N ALA A 152 23.38 -6.97 -0.99
CA ALA A 152 23.87 -8.13 -1.71
C ALA A 152 22.72 -8.87 -2.44
N LEU A 153 21.58 -9.02 -1.78
CA LEU A 153 20.38 -9.64 -2.35
C LEU A 153 19.93 -8.91 -3.63
N HIS A 154 19.79 -7.58 -3.56
CA HIS A 154 19.42 -6.79 -4.74
C HIS A 154 20.42 -6.91 -5.87
N ALA A 155 21.70 -6.72 -5.58
CA ALA A 155 22.76 -6.75 -6.59
C ALA A 155 22.88 -8.13 -7.26
N TYR A 156 22.94 -9.17 -6.44
CA TYR A 156 23.13 -10.54 -6.95
C TYR A 156 21.91 -11.01 -7.74
N THR A 157 20.71 -10.85 -7.21
CA THR A 157 19.49 -11.29 -7.89
C THR A 157 19.33 -10.61 -9.25
N ALA A 158 19.62 -9.31 -9.35
CA ALA A 158 19.59 -8.59 -10.61
C ALA A 158 20.66 -9.11 -11.61
N MET A 159 21.89 -9.30 -11.15
CA MET A 159 22.99 -9.80 -11.99
C MET A 159 22.73 -11.22 -12.47
N ALA A 160 22.35 -12.13 -11.59
CA ALA A 160 22.09 -13.53 -11.92
C ALA A 160 20.92 -13.67 -12.89
N TRP A 161 19.86 -12.88 -12.69
CA TRP A 161 18.73 -12.86 -13.61
C TRP A 161 19.11 -12.35 -15.00
N LEU A 162 19.92 -11.29 -15.11
CA LEU A 162 20.41 -10.77 -16.39
C LEU A 162 21.31 -11.78 -17.10
N ASP A 163 22.17 -12.49 -16.36
CA ASP A 163 23.05 -13.52 -16.92
C ASP A 163 22.27 -14.74 -17.42
N SER A 164 21.20 -15.12 -16.75
CA SER A 164 20.32 -16.23 -17.16
C SER A 164 19.61 -16.00 -18.50
N ARG A 165 19.61 -14.77 -19.00
CA ARG A 165 18.96 -14.37 -20.27
C ARG A 165 19.93 -14.17 -21.43
N ARG A 166 21.20 -14.44 -21.24
CA ARG A 166 22.22 -14.45 -22.30
C ARG A 166 22.27 -15.80 -23.00
#